data_ec0e27f2ed6fac7c944c22a808fe2200
#
_entry.id   ec0e27f2ed6fac7c944c22a808fe2200
#
_cell.length_a   1.000
_cell.length_b   1.000
_cell.length_c   1.000
_cell.angle_alpha   90.00
_cell.angle_beta   90.00
_cell.angle_gamma   90.00
#
_symmetry.space_group_name_H-M   'P 1'
#
loop_
_entity.id
_entity.type
_entity.pdbx_description
1 polymer ?
#
loop_
_entity_poly.entity_id
_entity_poly.type
_entity_poly.pdbx_seq_one_letter_code
_entity_poly.pdbx_strand_id
1 'polypeptide(L)'
;MIRWRLEKAAAFDITDTVLRYQVLRRQDKGMTVLACVSKRAVIAQYESILLGMGIEPWSVGLSSFYALNLYSSFIAGKSAVSALAHITDDSFATIITEAGGARFYRYKEIKRGGAEEIKTRFIREIDDSLHFYAHMDRAQQSEVKGLYLTGEPAILGNLAEGLKSLTSLDVAVLSPDVVIPSAQGIGAEMAAALGAGSSL
;
A
#
# COMPACT_ATOMS: atom_id res chain seq x y z
N MET A 1 8.23 22.57 9.70
CA MET A 1 9.33 21.57 9.71
C MET A 1 9.11 20.42 8.70
N ILE A 2 7.96 19.72 8.68
CA ILE A 2 7.68 18.62 7.73
C ILE A 2 7.76 19.11 6.27
N ARG A 3 7.08 20.21 5.92
CA ARG A 3 7.09 20.78 4.57
C ARG A 3 8.51 21.07 4.08
N TRP A 4 9.35 21.71 4.89
CA TRP A 4 10.74 22.00 4.54
C TRP A 4 11.60 20.76 4.27
N ARG A 5 11.38 19.65 5.01
CA ARG A 5 12.06 18.38 4.71
C ARG A 5 11.58 17.76 3.41
N LEU A 6 10.29 17.88 3.14
CA LEU A 6 9.70 17.39 1.89
C LEU A 6 10.17 18.17 0.67
N GLU A 7 10.36 19.48 0.76
CA GLU A 7 10.94 20.30 -0.31
C GLU A 7 12.29 19.78 -0.81
N LYS A 8 13.09 19.23 0.12
CA LYS A 8 14.39 18.65 -0.21
C LYS A 8 14.32 17.21 -0.74
N ALA A 9 13.26 16.49 -0.44
CA ALA A 9 13.10 15.06 -0.77
C ALA A 9 12.18 14.83 -1.97
N ALA A 10 11.25 15.76 -2.25
CA ALA A 10 10.29 15.62 -3.33
C ALA A 10 10.96 15.89 -4.69
N ALA A 11 10.64 15.06 -5.69
CA ALA A 11 11.09 15.24 -7.07
C ALA A 11 10.27 16.29 -7.83
N PHE A 12 9.38 17.04 -7.16
CA PHE A 12 8.51 18.06 -7.74
C PHE A 12 8.30 19.22 -6.77
N ASP A 13 7.89 20.37 -7.30
CA ASP A 13 7.56 21.55 -6.50
C ASP A 13 6.35 21.26 -5.59
N ILE A 14 6.52 21.47 -4.28
CA ILE A 14 5.48 21.24 -3.27
C ILE A 14 4.69 22.49 -2.90
N THR A 15 4.88 23.61 -3.62
CA THR A 15 4.25 24.90 -3.31
C THR A 15 2.72 24.80 -3.38
N ASP A 16 2.18 24.22 -4.48
CA ASP A 16 0.75 23.97 -4.65
C ASP A 16 0.39 22.52 -4.45
N THR A 17 0.55 22.06 -3.19
CA THR A 17 0.28 20.69 -2.82
C THR A 17 -0.62 20.61 -1.59
N VAL A 18 -1.33 19.50 -1.50
CA VAL A 18 -1.99 19.05 -0.27
C VAL A 18 -1.05 18.11 0.47
N LEU A 19 -0.73 18.45 1.70
CA LEU A 19 0.08 17.65 2.59
C LEU A 19 -0.80 17.08 3.71
N ARG A 20 -0.73 15.78 3.92
CA ARG A 20 -1.26 15.09 5.10
C ARG A 20 -0.16 14.25 5.73
N TYR A 21 -0.20 14.07 7.02
CA TYR A 21 0.76 13.22 7.70
C TYR A 21 0.15 12.52 8.93
N GLN A 22 0.70 11.38 9.24
CA GLN A 22 0.42 10.62 10.45
C GLN A 22 1.72 10.44 11.24
N VAL A 23 1.67 10.63 12.55
CA VAL A 23 2.81 10.35 13.43
C VAL A 23 2.82 8.85 13.70
N LEU A 24 3.86 8.16 13.22
CA LEU A 24 4.04 6.72 13.41
C LEU A 24 4.70 6.42 14.75
N ARG A 25 5.67 7.24 15.15
CA ARG A 25 6.45 7.04 16.39
C ARG A 25 6.92 8.38 16.95
N ARG A 26 6.87 8.52 18.27
CA ARG A 26 7.51 9.62 19.01
C ARG A 26 8.74 9.07 19.73
N GLN A 27 9.83 9.84 19.72
CA GLN A 27 11.08 9.58 20.42
C GLN A 27 11.52 10.84 21.15
N ASP A 28 12.44 10.73 22.10
CA ASP A 28 12.89 11.90 22.92
C ASP A 28 13.45 13.04 22.05
N LYS A 29 14.10 12.72 20.94
CA LYS A 29 14.76 13.70 20.05
C LYS A 29 14.07 13.86 18.68
N GLY A 30 12.82 13.40 18.53
CA GLY A 30 12.14 13.52 17.24
C GLY A 30 10.91 12.67 17.09
N MET A 31 10.38 12.66 15.87
CA MET A 31 9.24 11.83 15.51
C MET A 31 9.43 11.25 14.11
N THR A 32 8.97 10.02 13.92
CA THR A 32 8.82 9.41 12.60
C THR A 32 7.39 9.68 12.12
N VAL A 33 7.28 10.22 10.93
CA VAL A 33 5.98 10.53 10.31
C VAL A 33 5.87 9.85 8.96
N LEU A 34 4.69 9.36 8.65
CA LEU A 34 4.28 9.02 7.29
C LEU A 34 3.64 10.28 6.71
N ALA A 35 4.20 10.81 5.64
CA ALA A 35 3.68 11.99 4.97
C ALA A 35 3.25 11.65 3.55
N CYS A 36 2.04 12.08 3.18
CA CYS A 36 1.51 12.00 1.83
C CYS A 36 1.40 13.41 1.25
N VAL A 37 1.94 13.58 0.05
CA VAL A 37 1.90 14.85 -0.68
C VAL A 37 1.32 14.58 -2.06
N SER A 38 0.32 15.35 -2.44
CA SER A 38 -0.26 15.32 -3.78
C SER A 38 -0.40 16.73 -4.34
N LYS A 39 -0.20 16.87 -5.64
CA LYS A 39 -0.48 18.14 -6.33
C LYS A 39 -1.97 18.46 -6.20
N ARG A 40 -2.30 19.69 -5.82
CA ARG A 40 -3.70 20.13 -5.70
C ARG A 40 -4.47 19.94 -7.00
N ALA A 41 -3.85 20.24 -8.15
CA ALA A 41 -4.45 20.05 -9.45
C ALA A 41 -4.87 18.61 -9.74
N VAL A 42 -4.12 17.60 -9.25
CA VAL A 42 -4.48 16.19 -9.41
C VAL A 42 -5.73 15.87 -8.60
N ILE A 43 -5.78 16.28 -7.32
CA ILE A 43 -6.96 16.08 -6.47
C ILE A 43 -8.19 16.75 -7.08
N ALA A 44 -8.06 18.01 -7.53
CA ALA A 44 -9.14 18.77 -8.13
C ALA A 44 -9.72 18.12 -9.41
N GLN A 45 -8.91 17.38 -10.18
CA GLN A 45 -9.44 16.62 -11.32
C GLN A 45 -10.43 15.54 -10.89
N TYR A 46 -10.11 14.74 -9.86
CA TYR A 46 -11.01 13.73 -9.34
C TYR A 46 -12.26 14.35 -8.70
N GLU A 47 -12.07 15.39 -7.88
CA GLU A 47 -13.18 16.12 -7.26
C GLU A 47 -14.15 16.67 -8.31
N SER A 48 -13.63 17.31 -9.37
CA SER A 48 -14.48 17.91 -10.41
C SER A 48 -15.30 16.89 -11.19
N ILE A 49 -14.75 15.71 -11.46
CA ILE A 49 -15.50 14.61 -12.11
C ILE A 49 -16.67 14.16 -11.23
N LEU A 50 -16.43 13.92 -9.96
CA LEU A 50 -17.45 13.46 -9.03
C LEU A 50 -18.54 14.54 -8.81
N LEU A 51 -18.13 15.79 -8.61
CA LEU A 51 -19.05 16.92 -8.49
C LEU A 51 -19.90 17.12 -9.74
N GLY A 52 -19.33 16.93 -10.94
CA GLY A 52 -20.06 16.94 -12.20
C GLY A 52 -21.11 15.84 -12.30
N MET A 53 -20.97 14.77 -11.56
CA MET A 53 -21.94 13.66 -11.42
C MET A 53 -22.94 13.87 -10.25
N GLY A 54 -22.85 15.00 -9.54
CA GLY A 54 -23.66 15.26 -8.34
C GLY A 54 -23.19 14.51 -7.09
N ILE A 55 -21.97 13.97 -7.09
CA ILE A 55 -21.37 13.25 -5.95
C ILE A 55 -20.38 14.17 -5.25
N GLU A 56 -20.62 14.48 -3.99
CA GLU A 56 -19.69 15.24 -3.16
C GLU A 56 -18.65 14.30 -2.53
N PRO A 57 -17.35 14.39 -2.92
CA PRO A 57 -16.33 13.52 -2.36
C PRO A 57 -15.97 13.97 -0.94
N TRP A 58 -16.10 13.08 0.03
CA TRP A 58 -15.72 13.39 1.40
C TRP A 58 -14.21 13.31 1.62
N SER A 59 -13.56 12.28 1.07
CA SER A 59 -12.12 12.11 1.23
C SER A 59 -11.45 11.62 -0.05
N VAL A 60 -10.20 11.99 -0.22
CA VAL A 60 -9.31 11.48 -1.27
C VAL A 60 -8.10 10.86 -0.61
N GLY A 61 -7.79 9.62 -0.92
CA GLY A 61 -6.67 8.89 -0.34
C GLY A 61 -6.00 7.96 -1.33
N LEU A 62 -4.97 7.25 -0.87
CA LEU A 62 -4.27 6.26 -1.67
C LEU A 62 -4.98 4.90 -1.60
N SER A 63 -5.28 4.31 -2.74
CA SER A 63 -5.95 3.00 -2.85
C SER A 63 -5.25 1.91 -2.03
N SER A 64 -3.93 1.90 -2.03
CA SER A 64 -3.13 0.96 -1.26
C SER A 64 -3.31 1.08 0.26
N PHE A 65 -3.51 2.31 0.78
CA PHE A 65 -3.81 2.51 2.20
C PHE A 65 -5.25 2.17 2.54
N TYR A 66 -6.18 2.39 1.63
CA TYR A 66 -7.55 1.91 1.82
C TYR A 66 -7.61 0.37 1.83
N ALA A 67 -6.89 -0.30 0.94
CA ALA A 67 -6.74 -1.76 1.01
C ALA A 67 -6.11 -2.21 2.34
N LEU A 68 -5.08 -1.50 2.83
CA LEU A 68 -4.51 -1.78 4.14
C LEU A 68 -5.55 -1.60 5.27
N ASN A 69 -6.35 -0.54 5.25
CA ASN A 69 -7.39 -0.31 6.26
C ASN A 69 -8.34 -1.50 6.34
N LEU A 70 -8.77 -2.04 5.19
CA LEU A 70 -9.64 -3.21 5.14
C LEU A 70 -9.02 -4.42 5.87
N TYR A 71 -7.74 -4.70 5.62
CA TYR A 71 -7.09 -5.92 6.10
C TYR A 71 -6.25 -5.75 7.37
N SER A 72 -6.11 -4.54 7.90
CA SER A 72 -5.16 -4.22 8.98
C SER A 72 -5.33 -5.10 10.21
N SER A 73 -6.56 -5.30 10.68
CA SER A 73 -6.86 -6.15 11.85
C SER A 73 -6.58 -7.62 11.58
N PHE A 74 -6.90 -8.11 10.38
CA PHE A 74 -6.61 -9.48 9.97
C PHE A 74 -5.10 -9.74 9.93
N ILE A 75 -4.36 -8.86 9.28
CA ILE A 75 -2.90 -8.95 9.13
C ILE A 75 -2.22 -8.88 10.51
N ALA A 76 -2.60 -7.94 11.37
CA ALA A 76 -2.05 -7.79 12.71
C ALA A 76 -2.30 -9.02 13.60
N GLY A 77 -3.41 -9.73 13.39
CA GLY A 77 -3.71 -10.98 14.08
C GLY A 77 -2.87 -12.19 13.64
N LYS A 78 -2.18 -12.10 12.50
CA LYS A 78 -1.38 -13.21 11.94
C LYS A 78 0.09 -13.13 12.35
N SER A 79 0.70 -11.96 12.28
CA SER A 79 2.09 -11.78 12.69
C SER A 79 2.39 -10.33 13.09
N ALA A 80 3.43 -10.15 13.93
CA ALA A 80 3.83 -8.83 14.41
C ALA A 80 4.31 -7.91 13.27
N VAL A 81 4.99 -8.48 12.27
CA VAL A 81 5.45 -7.75 11.07
C VAL A 81 5.02 -8.49 9.83
N SER A 82 4.31 -7.81 8.97
CA SER A 82 3.78 -8.33 7.71
C SER A 82 3.95 -7.33 6.58
N ALA A 83 3.96 -7.83 5.36
CA ALA A 83 3.89 -7.01 4.15
C ALA A 83 2.52 -7.20 3.47
N LEU A 84 1.94 -6.11 2.99
CA LEU A 84 0.79 -6.10 2.08
C LEU A 84 1.26 -5.54 0.73
N ALA A 85 1.09 -6.30 -0.33
CA ALA A 85 1.26 -5.83 -1.70
C ALA A 85 -0.10 -5.61 -2.35
N HIS A 86 -0.43 -4.35 -2.65
CA HIS A 86 -1.61 -3.98 -3.42
C HIS A 86 -1.21 -3.81 -4.88
N ILE A 87 -1.79 -4.62 -5.75
CA ILE A 87 -1.38 -4.80 -7.15
C ILE A 87 -2.49 -4.31 -8.06
N THR A 88 -2.10 -3.54 -9.07
CA THR A 88 -2.95 -3.10 -10.16
C THR A 88 -2.39 -3.62 -11.50
N ASP A 89 -3.04 -3.31 -12.62
CA ASP A 89 -2.60 -3.75 -13.95
C ASP A 89 -1.17 -3.34 -14.32
N ASP A 90 -0.72 -2.19 -13.84
CA ASP A 90 0.53 -1.55 -14.25
C ASP A 90 1.41 -1.08 -13.08
N SER A 91 1.01 -1.36 -11.86
CA SER A 91 1.74 -0.88 -10.69
C SER A 91 1.47 -1.71 -9.43
N PHE A 92 2.27 -1.51 -8.42
CA PHE A 92 2.02 -2.06 -7.10
C PHE A 92 2.53 -1.14 -6.00
N ALA A 93 1.95 -1.30 -4.82
CA ALA A 93 2.44 -0.70 -3.59
C ALA A 93 2.74 -1.80 -2.57
N THR A 94 3.94 -1.81 -2.02
CA THR A 94 4.31 -2.65 -0.88
C THR A 94 4.25 -1.82 0.38
N ILE A 95 3.43 -2.26 1.35
CA ILE A 95 3.33 -1.66 2.67
C ILE A 95 3.78 -2.70 3.69
N ILE A 96 4.80 -2.39 4.49
CA ILE A 96 5.18 -3.24 5.60
C ILE A 96 4.59 -2.64 6.87
N THR A 97 3.92 -3.49 7.63
CA THR A 97 3.23 -3.11 8.87
C THR A 97 3.90 -3.75 10.06
N GLU A 98 3.91 -3.04 11.19
CA GLU A 98 4.29 -3.55 12.48
C GLU A 98 3.19 -3.18 13.49
N ALA A 99 2.67 -4.17 14.21
CA ALA A 99 1.53 -4.00 15.12
C ALA A 99 0.34 -3.26 14.47
N GLY A 100 0.05 -3.55 13.19
CA GLY A 100 -1.03 -2.95 12.42
C GLY A 100 -0.75 -1.55 11.85
N GLY A 101 0.35 -0.90 12.22
CA GLY A 101 0.74 0.41 11.70
C GLY A 101 1.73 0.30 10.53
N ALA A 102 1.57 1.16 9.50
CA ALA A 102 2.50 1.20 8.38
C ALA A 102 3.88 1.69 8.82
N ARG A 103 4.93 0.95 8.47
CA ARG A 103 6.35 1.26 8.78
C ARG A 103 7.14 1.60 7.54
N PHE A 104 6.77 1.01 6.41
CA PHE A 104 7.42 1.19 5.13
C PHE A 104 6.38 1.25 4.04
N TYR A 105 6.61 2.08 3.05
CA TYR A 105 5.79 2.21 1.85
C TYR A 105 6.69 2.38 0.64
N ARG A 106 6.47 1.56 -0.38
CA ARG A 106 7.12 1.70 -1.68
C ARG A 106 6.11 1.47 -2.78
N TYR A 107 6.03 2.40 -3.71
CA TYR A 107 5.23 2.31 -4.93
C TYR A 107 6.13 2.17 -6.15
N LYS A 108 5.72 1.35 -7.09
CA LYS A 108 6.41 1.15 -8.36
C LYS A 108 5.42 0.97 -9.50
N GLU A 109 5.71 1.61 -10.62
CA GLU A 109 5.06 1.35 -11.90
C GLU A 109 5.78 0.20 -12.61
N ILE A 110 4.99 -0.70 -13.18
CA ILE A 110 5.49 -1.81 -13.99
C ILE A 110 5.18 -1.53 -15.45
N LYS A 111 6.22 -1.35 -16.23
CA LYS A 111 6.06 -1.11 -17.68
C LYS A 111 5.35 -2.30 -18.32
N ARG A 112 4.45 -2.01 -19.24
CA ARG A 112 3.74 -3.03 -20.03
C ARG A 112 4.71 -3.97 -20.73
N GLY A 113 4.36 -5.25 -20.78
CA GLY A 113 5.15 -6.32 -21.34
C GLY A 113 4.30 -7.59 -21.51
N GLY A 114 4.91 -8.70 -21.88
CA GLY A 114 4.23 -10.01 -21.87
C GLY A 114 3.89 -10.47 -20.45
N ALA A 115 2.88 -11.31 -20.29
CA ALA A 115 2.38 -11.74 -18.99
C ALA A 115 3.48 -12.33 -18.07
N GLU A 116 4.35 -13.18 -18.60
CA GLU A 116 5.47 -13.76 -17.83
C GLU A 116 6.54 -12.72 -17.46
N GLU A 117 6.78 -11.75 -18.31
CA GLU A 117 7.70 -10.65 -18.03
C GLU A 117 7.16 -9.75 -16.91
N ILE A 118 5.86 -9.43 -16.97
CA ILE A 118 5.16 -8.65 -15.93
C ILE A 118 5.23 -9.38 -14.60
N LYS A 119 4.89 -10.67 -14.56
CA LYS A 119 4.97 -11.51 -13.36
C LYS A 119 6.38 -11.49 -12.74
N THR A 120 7.41 -11.74 -13.56
CA THR A 120 8.81 -11.76 -13.10
C THR A 120 9.22 -10.41 -12.52
N ARG A 121 8.78 -9.31 -13.12
CA ARG A 121 9.04 -7.96 -12.61
C ARG A 121 8.35 -7.70 -11.28
N PHE A 122 7.08 -8.08 -11.13
CA PHE A 122 6.38 -7.95 -9.85
C PHE A 122 7.09 -8.71 -8.73
N ILE A 123 7.44 -9.98 -8.99
CA ILE A 123 8.15 -10.82 -8.03
C ILE A 123 9.44 -10.14 -7.58
N ARG A 124 10.28 -9.73 -8.54
CA ARG A 124 11.55 -9.08 -8.27
C ARG A 124 11.40 -7.79 -7.47
N GLU A 125 10.48 -6.92 -7.87
CA GLU A 125 10.30 -5.62 -7.21
C GLU A 125 9.69 -5.75 -5.80
N ILE A 126 8.86 -6.76 -5.55
CA ILE A 126 8.37 -7.08 -4.21
C ILE A 126 9.53 -7.58 -3.35
N ASP A 127 10.32 -8.51 -3.85
CA ASP A 127 11.50 -9.04 -3.17
C ASP A 127 12.50 -7.93 -2.86
N ASP A 128 12.82 -7.07 -3.83
CA ASP A 128 13.66 -5.88 -3.62
C ASP A 128 13.11 -4.95 -2.53
N SER A 129 11.78 -4.84 -2.41
CA SER A 129 11.14 -4.01 -1.39
C SER A 129 11.32 -4.61 0.02
N LEU A 130 11.20 -5.92 0.14
CA LEU A 130 11.44 -6.66 1.38
C LEU A 130 12.91 -6.58 1.81
N HIS A 131 13.82 -6.78 0.88
CA HIS A 131 15.26 -6.65 1.12
C HIS A 131 15.63 -5.22 1.52
N PHE A 132 15.10 -4.21 0.83
CA PHE A 132 15.37 -2.82 1.17
C PHE A 132 14.91 -2.52 2.60
N TYR A 133 13.69 -2.95 2.98
CA TYR A 133 13.21 -2.81 4.35
C TYR A 133 14.15 -3.48 5.36
N ALA A 134 14.56 -4.72 5.12
CA ALA A 134 15.47 -5.46 6.00
C ALA A 134 16.83 -4.78 6.21
N HIS A 135 17.23 -3.87 5.31
CA HIS A 135 18.51 -3.16 5.40
C HIS A 135 18.40 -1.72 5.93
N MET A 136 17.18 -1.16 6.03
CA MET A 136 16.99 0.26 6.42
C MET A 136 17.45 0.59 7.85
N ASP A 137 17.20 -0.30 8.80
CA ASP A 137 17.59 -0.08 10.21
C ASP A 137 17.68 -1.40 10.97
N ARG A 138 18.80 -2.08 10.81
CA ARG A 138 19.03 -3.41 11.39
C ARG A 138 18.89 -3.48 12.91
N ALA A 139 19.01 -2.38 13.61
CA ALA A 139 18.96 -2.36 15.08
C ALA A 139 17.54 -2.38 15.66
N GLN A 140 16.51 -2.09 14.85
CA GLN A 140 15.14 -1.90 15.33
C GLN A 140 14.06 -2.67 14.54
N GLN A 141 14.45 -3.54 13.59
CA GLN A 141 13.48 -4.20 12.72
C GLN A 141 13.28 -5.66 13.10
N SER A 142 12.02 -6.01 13.24
CA SER A 142 11.59 -7.40 13.29
C SER A 142 11.44 -7.94 11.86
N GLU A 143 11.75 -9.21 11.70
CA GLU A 143 11.65 -9.91 10.42
C GLU A 143 10.20 -9.98 9.93
N VAL A 144 9.99 -9.70 8.64
CA VAL A 144 8.69 -9.91 7.98
C VAL A 144 8.38 -11.41 7.96
N LYS A 145 7.21 -11.81 8.42
CA LYS A 145 6.78 -13.22 8.49
C LYS A 145 5.72 -13.56 7.45
N GLY A 146 4.83 -12.62 7.13
CA GLY A 146 3.75 -12.83 6.18
C GLY A 146 3.80 -11.82 5.03
N LEU A 147 3.46 -12.27 3.85
CA LEU A 147 3.29 -11.48 2.63
C LEU A 147 1.88 -11.68 2.08
N TYR A 148 1.09 -10.64 2.14
CA TYR A 148 -0.31 -10.66 1.71
C TYR A 148 -0.45 -9.90 0.40
N LEU A 149 -1.19 -10.48 -0.55
CA LEU A 149 -1.41 -9.90 -1.87
C LEU A 149 -2.89 -9.58 -2.04
N THR A 150 -3.20 -8.42 -2.61
CA THR A 150 -4.56 -8.02 -2.96
C THR A 150 -4.55 -7.12 -4.20
N GLY A 151 -5.66 -6.97 -4.88
CA GLY A 151 -5.80 -6.14 -6.09
C GLY A 151 -6.23 -6.96 -7.29
N GLU A 152 -5.57 -6.82 -8.45
CA GLU A 152 -5.97 -7.38 -9.74
C GLU A 152 -5.94 -8.92 -9.76
N PRO A 153 -7.10 -9.62 -9.82
CA PRO A 153 -7.19 -11.06 -9.70
C PRO A 153 -6.42 -11.83 -10.77
N ALA A 154 -6.37 -11.30 -12.00
CA ALA A 154 -5.70 -11.93 -13.13
C ALA A 154 -4.18 -12.13 -12.89
N ILE A 155 -3.60 -11.31 -12.01
CA ILE A 155 -2.17 -11.32 -11.70
C ILE A 155 -1.90 -12.11 -10.41
N LEU A 156 -2.78 -12.01 -9.40
CA LEU A 156 -2.54 -12.47 -8.03
C LEU A 156 -2.20 -13.95 -7.89
N GLY A 157 -2.93 -14.84 -8.56
CA GLY A 157 -2.75 -16.29 -8.42
C GLY A 157 -1.34 -16.74 -8.83
N ASN A 158 -0.94 -16.40 -10.04
CA ASN A 158 0.37 -16.72 -10.58
C ASN A 158 1.51 -16.07 -9.81
N LEU A 159 1.28 -14.85 -9.29
CA LEU A 159 2.25 -14.12 -8.51
C LEU A 159 2.48 -14.75 -7.13
N ALA A 160 1.40 -15.18 -6.46
CA ALA A 160 1.48 -15.84 -5.17
C ALA A 160 2.29 -17.14 -5.22
N GLU A 161 2.08 -17.96 -6.26
CA GLU A 161 2.86 -19.18 -6.47
C GLU A 161 4.35 -18.89 -6.69
N GLY A 162 4.66 -17.89 -7.51
CA GLY A 162 6.04 -17.46 -7.74
C GLY A 162 6.73 -16.97 -6.47
N LEU A 163 6.05 -16.17 -5.66
CA LEU A 163 6.59 -15.66 -4.39
C LEU A 163 6.76 -16.76 -3.34
N LYS A 164 5.82 -17.71 -3.23
CA LYS A 164 5.97 -18.89 -2.35
C LYS A 164 7.20 -19.72 -2.66
N SER A 165 7.56 -19.82 -3.94
CA SER A 165 8.74 -20.60 -4.36
C SER A 165 10.07 -19.89 -4.09
N LEU A 166 10.07 -18.57 -3.92
CA LEU A 166 11.27 -17.74 -3.79
C LEU A 166 11.52 -17.25 -2.37
N THR A 167 10.49 -17.20 -1.54
CA THR A 167 10.59 -16.67 -0.18
C THR A 167 10.19 -17.72 0.86
N SER A 168 10.72 -17.59 2.07
CA SER A 168 10.28 -18.39 3.23
C SER A 168 9.07 -17.78 3.96
N LEU A 169 8.41 -16.78 3.36
CA LEU A 169 7.28 -16.08 3.95
C LEU A 169 5.99 -16.87 3.81
N ASP A 170 5.07 -16.65 4.74
CA ASP A 170 3.68 -17.09 4.57
C ASP A 170 2.99 -16.18 3.54
N VAL A 171 2.84 -16.67 2.30
CA VAL A 171 2.27 -15.88 1.19
C VAL A 171 0.81 -16.27 0.99
N ALA A 172 -0.08 -15.29 1.09
CA ALA A 172 -1.52 -15.48 0.87
C ALA A 172 -2.13 -14.35 0.02
N VAL A 173 -3.10 -14.72 -0.82
CA VAL A 173 -3.97 -13.76 -1.51
C VAL A 173 -5.15 -13.44 -0.59
N LEU A 174 -5.43 -12.15 -0.41
CA LEU A 174 -6.57 -11.67 0.37
C LEU A 174 -7.68 -11.19 -0.55
N SER A 175 -8.87 -11.72 -0.32
CA SER A 175 -10.14 -11.23 -0.86
C SER A 175 -10.98 -10.60 0.27
N PRO A 176 -11.93 -9.71 -0.04
CA PRO A 176 -12.71 -8.98 0.97
C PRO A 176 -13.47 -9.86 1.95
N ASP A 177 -13.92 -11.04 1.53
CA ASP A 177 -14.67 -12.01 2.35
C ASP A 177 -13.89 -12.54 3.57
N VAL A 178 -12.55 -12.44 3.53
CA VAL A 178 -11.69 -12.80 4.68
C VAL A 178 -11.98 -11.93 5.91
N VAL A 179 -12.43 -10.69 5.70
CA VAL A 179 -12.74 -9.72 6.78
C VAL A 179 -14.19 -9.30 6.81
N ILE A 180 -14.89 -9.39 5.68
CA ILE A 180 -16.31 -9.07 5.53
C ILE A 180 -17.03 -10.31 4.97
N PRO A 181 -17.59 -11.19 5.82
CA PRO A 181 -18.20 -12.43 5.36
C PRO A 181 -19.33 -12.23 4.32
N SER A 182 -20.04 -11.11 4.37
CA SER A 182 -21.08 -10.75 3.38
C SER A 182 -20.51 -10.31 2.03
N ALA A 183 -19.18 -10.10 1.90
CA ALA A 183 -18.52 -9.76 0.66
C ALA A 183 -18.12 -11.00 -0.18
N GLN A 184 -18.71 -12.14 0.10
CA GLN A 184 -18.47 -13.37 -0.66
C GLN A 184 -18.77 -13.16 -2.15
N GLY A 185 -17.81 -13.50 -3.02
CA GLY A 185 -17.89 -13.27 -4.45
C GLY A 185 -17.44 -11.87 -4.92
N ILE A 186 -17.09 -10.97 -4.01
CA ILE A 186 -16.45 -9.70 -4.36
C ILE A 186 -14.95 -9.93 -4.54
N GLY A 187 -14.42 -9.52 -5.68
CA GLY A 187 -13.02 -9.72 -6.00
C GLY A 187 -12.06 -8.83 -5.21
N ALA A 188 -10.79 -9.23 -5.17
CA ALA A 188 -9.73 -8.54 -4.43
C ALA A 188 -9.47 -7.11 -4.93
N GLU A 189 -9.82 -6.79 -6.19
CA GLU A 189 -9.74 -5.45 -6.78
C GLU A 189 -10.63 -4.42 -6.07
N MET A 190 -11.68 -4.88 -5.41
CA MET A 190 -12.60 -4.01 -4.65
C MET A 190 -12.10 -3.66 -3.24
N ALA A 191 -10.97 -4.24 -2.81
CA ALA A 191 -10.45 -4.06 -1.46
C ALA A 191 -10.24 -2.57 -1.08
N ALA A 192 -9.75 -1.76 -2.01
CA ALA A 192 -9.55 -0.33 -1.78
C ALA A 192 -10.86 0.43 -1.59
N ALA A 193 -11.90 0.11 -2.38
CA ALA A 193 -13.21 0.74 -2.28
C ALA A 193 -13.89 0.39 -0.94
N LEU A 194 -13.86 -0.88 -0.54
CA LEU A 194 -14.42 -1.33 0.73
C LEU A 194 -13.66 -0.76 1.93
N GLY A 195 -12.33 -0.69 1.84
CA GLY A 195 -11.48 -0.09 2.88
C GLY A 195 -11.67 1.42 3.02
N ALA A 196 -12.01 2.13 1.95
CA ALA A 196 -12.40 3.54 2.02
C ALA A 196 -13.70 3.72 2.81
N GLY A 197 -14.70 2.86 2.58
CA GLY A 197 -15.96 2.87 3.31
C GLY A 197 -15.83 2.51 4.79
N SER A 198 -14.86 1.66 5.15
CA SER A 198 -14.63 1.27 6.56
C SER A 198 -13.85 2.32 7.37
N SER A 199 -13.35 3.38 6.72
CA SER A 199 -12.60 4.48 7.37
C SER A 199 -13.52 5.59 7.90
N LEU A 200 -14.82 5.46 7.68
CA LEU A 200 -15.87 6.38 8.13
C LEU A 200 -16.42 5.92 9.47
#